data_2213364d97459e99b495f5c70064fb0b
#
_entry.id   2213364d97459e99b495f5c70064fb0b
#
_cell.length_a   1.000
_cell.length_b   1.000
_cell.length_c   1.000
_cell.angle_alpha   90.00
_cell.angle_beta   90.00
_cell.angle_gamma   90.00
#
_symmetry.space_group_name_H-M   'P 1'
#
loop_
_entity.id
_entity.type
_entity.pdbx_description
1 polymer ?
#
loop_
_entity_poly.entity_id
_entity_poly.type
_entity_poly.pdbx_seq_one_letter_code
_entity_poly.pdbx_strand_id
1 'polypeptide(L)'
;PLNEFYILEGATIIDIKRKGKFLIFLFNNHKALISHLRMEGKYYYYLENEPNSLHARIVFHLDQNEKVIYDDTRKFGIMELHNENDYLEAECLKKLGPEPFNLDANYLYNKLHNLKTEIKSAILDQTIITGIGNIYADETLFACKINPFRKANTITLQECQNIINESSRILLKAIEEGGSTVSSYHPENGVDGKFQVLLNAYGRYHLPCKNCSHLMQKDYIGGRGTVYCPHCQHVALTIGIYGKVASGKSTLLNYYKELGYKTFSSDQYINELYKTLET
;
A
#
# COMPACT_ATOMS: atom_id res chain seq x y z
N PRO A 1 -23.16 19.40 -4.75
CA PRO A 1 -24.56 19.18 -5.12
C PRO A 1 -24.62 18.52 -6.50
N LEU A 2 -25.56 17.58 -6.73
CA LEU A 2 -25.73 16.90 -8.02
C LEU A 2 -25.92 17.87 -9.21
N ASN A 3 -26.40 19.05 -8.94
CA ASN A 3 -26.62 20.09 -9.96
C ASN A 3 -25.35 20.54 -10.70
N GLU A 4 -24.18 20.36 -10.14
CA GLU A 4 -22.92 20.72 -10.79
C GLU A 4 -22.58 19.78 -11.96
N PHE A 5 -23.07 18.53 -11.93
CA PHE A 5 -22.80 17.55 -12.99
C PHE A 5 -23.61 17.79 -14.27
N TYR A 6 -24.68 18.59 -14.25
CA TYR A 6 -25.43 18.92 -15.47
C TYR A 6 -24.59 19.66 -16.52
N ILE A 7 -23.46 20.27 -16.11
CA ILE A 7 -22.53 20.89 -17.07
C ILE A 7 -21.86 19.85 -18.00
N LEU A 8 -21.97 18.56 -17.66
CA LEU A 8 -21.47 17.47 -18.49
C LEU A 8 -22.48 16.97 -19.51
N GLU A 9 -23.71 17.50 -19.50
CA GLU A 9 -24.72 17.17 -20.49
C GLU A 9 -24.26 17.58 -21.90
N GLY A 10 -24.32 16.64 -22.84
CA GLY A 10 -23.81 16.81 -24.20
C GLY A 10 -22.27 16.81 -24.32
N ALA A 11 -21.54 16.66 -23.24
CA ALA A 11 -20.09 16.58 -23.30
C ALA A 11 -19.62 15.16 -23.65
N THR A 12 -18.49 15.07 -24.35
CA THR A 12 -17.85 13.80 -24.73
C THR A 12 -16.64 13.53 -23.85
N ILE A 13 -16.50 12.31 -23.32
CA ILE A 13 -15.27 11.85 -22.65
C ILE A 13 -14.17 11.71 -23.71
N ILE A 14 -13.09 12.49 -23.57
CA ILE A 14 -11.98 12.48 -24.52
C ILE A 14 -10.77 11.67 -24.01
N ASP A 15 -10.66 11.50 -22.70
CA ASP A 15 -9.58 10.71 -22.09
C ASP A 15 -9.96 10.27 -20.68
N ILE A 16 -9.38 9.15 -20.21
CA ILE A 16 -9.52 8.64 -18.85
C ILE A 16 -8.13 8.39 -18.28
N LYS A 17 -7.75 9.20 -17.29
CA LYS A 17 -6.46 9.12 -16.60
C LYS A 17 -6.60 8.51 -15.22
N ARG A 18 -5.48 8.08 -14.65
CA ARG A 18 -5.39 7.61 -13.28
C ARG A 18 -4.24 8.32 -12.55
N LYS A 19 -4.48 8.72 -11.29
CA LYS A 19 -3.43 9.15 -10.37
C LYS A 19 -3.68 8.49 -9.01
N GLY A 20 -2.76 7.64 -8.58
CA GLY A 20 -2.96 6.81 -7.37
C GLY A 20 -4.22 5.92 -7.49
N LYS A 21 -5.18 6.15 -6.62
CA LYS A 21 -6.48 5.44 -6.59
C LYS A 21 -7.63 6.28 -7.15
N PHE A 22 -7.32 7.38 -7.82
CA PHE A 22 -8.30 8.25 -8.45
C PHE A 22 -8.39 7.99 -9.96
N LEU A 23 -9.61 7.94 -10.48
CA LEU A 23 -9.93 8.02 -11.90
C LEU A 23 -10.22 9.47 -12.24
N ILE A 24 -9.79 9.91 -13.41
CA ILE A 24 -9.96 11.28 -13.90
C ILE A 24 -10.52 11.20 -15.32
N PHE A 25 -11.77 11.55 -15.49
CA PHE A 25 -12.44 11.61 -16.79
C PHE A 25 -12.29 13.02 -17.34
N LEU A 26 -11.68 13.16 -18.49
CA LEU A 26 -11.52 14.43 -19.19
C LEU A 26 -12.60 14.57 -20.27
N PHE A 27 -13.19 15.76 -20.38
CA PHE A 27 -14.29 16.04 -21.29
C PHE A 27 -13.91 17.12 -22.31
N ASN A 28 -14.53 17.08 -23.49
CA ASN A 28 -14.31 18.02 -24.59
C ASN A 28 -14.76 19.49 -24.27
N ASN A 29 -15.52 19.68 -23.20
CA ASN A 29 -15.91 20.98 -22.70
C ASN A 29 -14.94 21.53 -21.63
N HIS A 30 -13.70 21.06 -21.60
CA HIS A 30 -12.65 21.46 -20.66
C HIS A 30 -12.99 21.21 -19.19
N LYS A 31 -13.79 20.19 -18.89
CA LYS A 31 -14.06 19.72 -17.54
C LYS A 31 -13.30 18.43 -17.26
N ALA A 32 -12.99 18.22 -15.97
CA ALA A 32 -12.39 17.03 -15.43
C ALA A 32 -13.23 16.51 -14.26
N LEU A 33 -13.69 15.26 -14.32
CA LEU A 33 -14.37 14.59 -13.21
C LEU A 33 -13.38 13.68 -12.51
N ILE A 34 -13.06 14.03 -11.27
CA ILE A 34 -12.21 13.22 -10.39
C ILE A 34 -13.08 12.26 -9.61
N SER A 35 -12.79 10.95 -9.65
CA SER A 35 -13.54 9.93 -8.94
C SER A 35 -12.63 9.03 -8.13
N HIS A 36 -13.00 8.76 -6.87
CA HIS A 36 -12.33 7.79 -6.00
C HIS A 36 -13.33 6.74 -5.51
N LEU A 37 -13.14 5.51 -5.88
CA LEU A 37 -14.07 4.40 -5.62
C LEU A 37 -14.14 3.98 -4.14
N ARG A 38 -13.15 4.36 -3.33
CA ARG A 38 -13.03 3.94 -1.93
C ARG A 38 -13.05 2.41 -1.80
N MET A 39 -13.98 1.84 -1.03
CA MET A 39 -13.94 0.41 -0.70
C MET A 39 -14.82 -0.44 -1.60
N GLU A 40 -15.96 0.09 -2.07
CA GLU A 40 -16.97 -0.70 -2.78
C GLU A 40 -17.53 -0.01 -4.02
N GLY A 41 -17.07 1.22 -4.31
CA GLY A 41 -17.48 1.93 -5.52
C GLY A 41 -17.05 1.18 -6.79
N LYS A 42 -17.95 1.12 -7.77
CA LYS A 42 -17.75 0.42 -9.04
C LYS A 42 -18.39 1.22 -10.17
N TYR A 43 -17.84 1.10 -11.35
CA TYR A 43 -18.49 1.57 -12.57
C TYR A 43 -18.93 0.36 -13.38
N TYR A 44 -20.20 0.40 -13.84
CA TYR A 44 -20.77 -0.57 -14.73
C TYR A 44 -21.22 0.09 -16.00
N TYR A 45 -21.06 -0.60 -17.10
CA TYR A 45 -21.55 -0.20 -18.42
C TYR A 45 -22.69 -1.12 -18.83
N TYR A 46 -23.83 -0.51 -19.20
CA TYR A 46 -25.06 -1.21 -19.57
C TYR A 46 -25.70 -0.58 -20.80
N LEU A 47 -26.60 -1.35 -21.43
CA LEU A 47 -27.57 -0.78 -22.35
C LEU A 47 -28.65 -0.03 -21.56
N GLU A 48 -29.26 1.00 -22.16
CA GLU A 48 -30.21 1.87 -21.47
C GLU A 48 -31.44 1.15 -20.90
N ASN A 49 -31.90 0.10 -21.61
CA ASN A 49 -33.07 -0.71 -21.22
C ASN A 49 -32.76 -1.73 -20.09
N GLU A 50 -31.52 -1.92 -19.72
CA GLU A 50 -31.18 -2.79 -18.60
C GLU A 50 -31.53 -2.13 -17.28
N PRO A 51 -31.94 -2.91 -16.24
CA PRO A 51 -32.29 -2.35 -14.94
C PRO A 51 -31.05 -1.73 -14.25
N ASN A 52 -31.26 -0.63 -13.55
CA ASN A 52 -30.21 -0.09 -12.70
C ASN A 52 -29.96 -1.02 -11.49
N SER A 53 -28.72 -1.09 -11.03
CA SER A 53 -28.40 -1.83 -9.82
C SER A 53 -29.11 -1.24 -8.59
N LEU A 54 -29.34 -2.05 -7.56
CA LEU A 54 -29.95 -1.60 -6.31
C LEU A 54 -29.15 -0.49 -5.60
N HIS A 55 -27.85 -0.43 -5.86
CA HIS A 55 -26.91 0.50 -5.23
C HIS A 55 -26.40 1.59 -6.18
N ALA A 56 -27.05 1.77 -7.33
CA ALA A 56 -26.77 2.86 -8.25
C ALA A 56 -26.85 4.21 -7.53
N ARG A 57 -25.81 5.03 -7.65
CA ARG A 57 -25.72 6.37 -7.04
C ARG A 57 -25.78 7.47 -8.07
N ILE A 58 -25.10 7.26 -9.20
CA ILE A 58 -25.12 8.16 -10.34
C ILE A 58 -25.29 7.31 -11.59
N VAL A 59 -26.13 7.75 -12.49
CA VAL A 59 -26.31 7.17 -13.83
C VAL A 59 -25.94 8.24 -14.83
N PHE A 60 -24.97 7.95 -15.68
CA PHE A 60 -24.58 8.76 -16.81
C PHE A 60 -25.22 8.12 -18.05
N HIS A 61 -26.25 8.78 -18.59
CA HIS A 61 -26.86 8.39 -19.85
C HIS A 61 -25.94 8.81 -20.99
N LEU A 62 -25.59 7.89 -21.84
CA LEU A 62 -24.73 8.12 -23.00
C LEU A 62 -25.57 8.15 -24.28
N ASP A 63 -24.94 8.57 -25.38
CA ASP A 63 -25.53 8.38 -26.72
C ASP A 63 -25.61 6.87 -27.05
N GLN A 64 -26.28 6.50 -28.14
CA GLN A 64 -26.44 5.13 -28.64
C GLN A 64 -27.19 4.17 -27.70
N ASN A 65 -28.07 4.68 -26.83
CA ASN A 65 -28.85 3.87 -25.90
C ASN A 65 -27.99 3.10 -24.87
N GLU A 66 -26.96 3.73 -24.35
CA GLU A 66 -26.02 3.19 -23.39
C GLU A 66 -26.00 4.02 -22.11
N LYS A 67 -25.52 3.44 -21.02
CA LYS A 67 -25.33 4.15 -19.76
C LYS A 67 -24.15 3.62 -18.96
N VAL A 68 -23.53 4.49 -18.17
CA VAL A 68 -22.53 4.14 -17.16
C VAL A 68 -23.14 4.40 -15.79
N ILE A 69 -23.12 3.39 -14.93
CA ILE A 69 -23.64 3.46 -13.57
C ILE A 69 -22.47 3.47 -12.60
N TYR A 70 -22.42 4.48 -11.73
CA TYR A 70 -21.63 4.43 -10.52
C TYR A 70 -22.43 3.81 -9.40
N ASP A 71 -22.01 2.62 -8.99
CA ASP A 71 -22.59 1.83 -7.90
C ASP A 71 -21.71 1.89 -6.65
N ASP A 72 -22.29 2.15 -5.49
CA ASP A 72 -21.58 2.15 -4.21
C ASP A 72 -22.52 1.82 -3.06
N THR A 73 -22.41 0.60 -2.56
CA THR A 73 -23.22 0.09 -1.44
C THR A 73 -23.03 0.95 -0.19
N ARG A 74 -21.81 1.41 0.07
CA ARG A 74 -21.42 2.12 1.31
C ARG A 74 -21.51 3.63 1.21
N LYS A 75 -21.63 4.20 0.03
CA LYS A 75 -21.70 5.66 -0.22
C LYS A 75 -20.47 6.43 0.25
N PHE A 76 -19.29 5.82 0.18
CA PHE A 76 -18.01 6.44 0.58
C PHE A 76 -17.22 6.99 -0.60
N GLY A 77 -17.62 6.66 -1.81
CA GLY A 77 -16.98 7.17 -3.00
C GLY A 77 -17.05 8.70 -3.07
N ILE A 78 -16.10 9.28 -3.76
CA ILE A 78 -15.98 10.74 -3.95
C ILE A 78 -16.00 11.00 -5.43
N MET A 79 -16.75 12.04 -5.81
CA MET A 79 -16.71 12.64 -7.14
C MET A 79 -16.62 14.15 -7.01
N GLU A 80 -15.68 14.75 -7.72
CA GLU A 80 -15.43 16.20 -7.73
C GLU A 80 -15.27 16.67 -9.17
N LEU A 81 -15.97 17.76 -9.52
CA LEU A 81 -15.87 18.37 -10.84
C LEU A 81 -14.92 19.57 -10.79
N HIS A 82 -13.96 19.59 -11.70
CA HIS A 82 -12.92 20.62 -11.84
C HIS A 82 -12.83 21.10 -13.29
N ASN A 83 -12.03 22.13 -13.52
CA ASN A 83 -11.64 22.49 -14.88
C ASN A 83 -10.42 21.66 -15.30
N GLU A 84 -10.29 21.40 -16.59
CA GLU A 84 -9.17 20.64 -17.16
C GLU A 84 -7.80 21.28 -16.85
N ASN A 85 -7.73 22.60 -16.74
CA ASN A 85 -6.48 23.32 -16.52
C ASN A 85 -5.98 23.27 -15.07
N ASP A 86 -6.84 22.98 -14.09
CA ASP A 86 -6.51 23.08 -12.67
C ASP A 86 -6.82 21.82 -11.83
N TYR A 87 -7.37 20.78 -12.43
CA TYR A 87 -7.76 19.58 -11.68
C TYR A 87 -6.59 18.91 -10.91
N LEU A 88 -5.35 19.07 -11.37
CA LEU A 88 -4.18 18.53 -10.67
C LEU A 88 -3.88 19.25 -9.34
N GLU A 89 -4.38 20.48 -9.19
CA GLU A 89 -4.29 21.27 -7.97
C GLU A 89 -5.42 20.96 -6.98
N ALA A 90 -6.39 20.11 -7.35
CA ALA A 90 -7.43 19.65 -6.45
C ALA A 90 -6.80 19.04 -5.18
N GLU A 91 -7.34 19.40 -4.01
CA GLU A 91 -6.80 19.00 -2.70
C GLU A 91 -6.61 17.48 -2.55
N CYS A 92 -7.47 16.70 -3.17
CA CYS A 92 -7.41 15.24 -3.17
C CYS A 92 -6.24 14.68 -4.00
N LEU A 93 -5.81 15.40 -5.07
CA LEU A 93 -4.72 14.97 -5.95
C LEU A 93 -3.38 15.63 -5.61
N LYS A 94 -3.40 16.88 -5.14
CA LYS A 94 -2.20 17.69 -4.84
C LYS A 94 -1.36 17.09 -3.74
N LYS A 95 -2.01 16.48 -2.73
CA LYS A 95 -1.35 15.88 -1.56
C LYS A 95 -0.78 14.48 -1.82
N LEU A 96 -1.06 13.88 -2.97
CA LEU A 96 -0.59 12.54 -3.25
C LEU A 96 0.93 12.52 -3.47
N GLY A 97 1.57 11.59 -2.78
CA GLY A 97 2.97 11.26 -3.04
C GLY A 97 3.17 10.57 -4.40
N PRO A 98 4.41 10.29 -4.78
CA PRO A 98 4.71 9.56 -6.00
C PRO A 98 4.21 8.11 -5.95
N GLU A 99 3.99 7.51 -7.11
CA GLU A 99 3.70 6.07 -7.24
C GLU A 99 4.98 5.24 -7.14
N PRO A 100 4.91 3.96 -6.71
CA PRO A 100 6.09 3.11 -6.55
C PRO A 100 6.97 3.02 -7.80
N PHE A 101 6.35 3.05 -8.98
CA PHE A 101 7.03 2.86 -10.29
C PHE A 101 8.11 3.89 -10.59
N ASN A 102 8.00 5.09 -10.04
CA ASN A 102 8.89 6.21 -10.29
C ASN A 102 9.48 6.78 -8.98
N LEU A 103 9.51 5.96 -7.92
CA LEU A 103 9.93 6.41 -6.61
C LEU A 103 11.43 6.20 -6.41
N ASP A 104 12.12 7.22 -5.92
CA ASP A 104 13.51 7.14 -5.50
C ASP A 104 13.64 6.65 -4.05
N ALA A 105 14.63 5.78 -3.80
CA ALA A 105 14.83 5.19 -2.48
C ALA A 105 15.23 6.22 -1.42
N ASN A 106 16.00 7.26 -1.79
CA ASN A 106 16.38 8.32 -0.87
C ASN A 106 15.16 9.18 -0.48
N TYR A 107 14.25 9.43 -1.43
CA TYR A 107 12.99 10.11 -1.11
C TYR A 107 12.21 9.32 -0.06
N LEU A 108 12.01 8.02 -0.28
CA LEU A 108 11.26 7.19 0.67
C LEU A 108 11.98 7.11 2.02
N TYR A 109 13.29 6.90 2.02
CA TYR A 109 14.10 6.87 3.23
C TYR A 109 13.97 8.17 4.05
N ASN A 110 14.10 9.33 3.41
CA ASN A 110 13.98 10.63 4.07
C ASN A 110 12.57 10.86 4.66
N LYS A 111 11.52 10.40 3.95
CA LYS A 111 10.15 10.47 4.48
C LYS A 111 9.97 9.56 5.70
N LEU A 112 10.45 8.32 5.64
CA LEU A 112 10.29 7.34 6.71
C LEU A 112 11.13 7.67 7.95
N HIS A 113 12.34 8.21 7.78
CA HIS A 113 13.29 8.46 8.86
C HIS A 113 12.76 9.39 9.94
N ASN A 114 11.82 10.28 9.62
CA ASN A 114 11.19 11.20 10.55
C ASN A 114 9.92 10.65 11.22
N LEU A 115 9.50 9.42 10.89
CA LEU A 115 8.25 8.85 11.35
C LEU A 115 8.47 7.77 12.42
N LYS A 116 7.79 7.93 13.54
CA LYS A 116 7.78 6.95 14.66
C LYS A 116 6.62 5.96 14.58
N THR A 117 5.82 6.01 13.53
CA THR A 117 4.71 5.08 13.27
C THR A 117 5.23 3.73 12.78
N GLU A 118 4.40 2.71 12.75
CA GLU A 118 4.71 1.42 12.14
C GLU A 118 4.93 1.57 10.64
N ILE A 119 5.85 0.79 10.06
CA ILE A 119 6.16 0.84 8.63
C ILE A 119 4.92 0.60 7.76
N LYS A 120 4.03 -0.29 8.17
CA LYS A 120 2.79 -0.51 7.41
C LYS A 120 1.92 0.75 7.37
N SER A 121 1.78 1.48 8.49
CA SER A 121 1.05 2.75 8.52
C SER A 121 1.67 3.77 7.57
N ALA A 122 3.00 3.87 7.57
CA ALA A 122 3.72 4.83 6.73
C ALA A 122 3.55 4.54 5.22
N ILE A 123 3.63 3.28 4.78
CA ILE A 123 3.44 2.93 3.35
C ILE A 123 1.98 2.96 2.91
N LEU A 124 1.03 2.99 3.83
CA LEU A 124 -0.39 3.20 3.54
C LEU A 124 -0.76 4.69 3.42
N ASP A 125 0.11 5.58 3.86
CA ASP A 125 -0.08 7.02 3.72
C ASP A 125 0.13 7.44 2.27
N GLN A 126 -0.96 7.83 1.63
CA GLN A 126 -0.97 8.20 0.21
C GLN A 126 -0.20 9.50 -0.06
N THR A 127 0.21 10.24 0.98
CA THR A 127 1.07 11.44 0.83
C THR A 127 2.56 11.08 0.74
N ILE A 128 2.93 9.88 1.18
CA ILE A 128 4.31 9.36 1.14
C ILE A 128 4.52 8.53 -0.12
N ILE A 129 3.67 7.52 -0.30
CA ILE A 129 3.67 6.64 -1.48
C ILE A 129 2.22 6.34 -1.85
N THR A 130 1.83 6.72 -3.06
CA THR A 130 0.45 6.56 -3.48
C THR A 130 0.20 5.24 -4.21
N GLY A 131 -1.05 4.77 -4.18
CA GLY A 131 -1.48 3.55 -4.86
C GLY A 131 -1.53 2.31 -3.96
N ILE A 132 -0.64 2.18 -2.97
CA ILE A 132 -0.61 1.03 -2.07
C ILE A 132 -1.81 1.04 -1.14
N GLY A 133 -2.59 -0.04 -1.14
CA GLY A 133 -3.69 -0.31 -0.22
C GLY A 133 -3.34 -1.40 0.78
N ASN A 134 -4.29 -1.77 1.65
CA ASN A 134 -4.06 -2.73 2.74
C ASN A 134 -3.57 -4.10 2.23
N ILE A 135 -4.13 -4.60 1.14
CA ILE A 135 -3.72 -5.87 0.51
C ILE A 135 -2.25 -5.80 0.09
N TYR A 136 -1.94 -4.80 -0.73
CA TYR A 136 -0.60 -4.67 -1.31
C TYR A 136 0.46 -4.23 -0.30
N ALA A 137 0.07 -3.58 0.82
CA ALA A 137 0.98 -3.31 1.93
C ALA A 137 1.42 -4.60 2.64
N ASP A 138 0.49 -5.53 2.93
CA ASP A 138 0.83 -6.82 3.53
C ASP A 138 1.71 -7.64 2.58
N GLU A 139 1.36 -7.71 1.29
CA GLU A 139 2.12 -8.44 0.28
C GLU A 139 3.53 -7.88 0.09
N THR A 140 3.67 -6.56 0.01
CA THR A 140 4.97 -5.89 -0.14
C THR A 140 5.87 -6.16 1.07
N LEU A 141 5.37 -5.97 2.28
CA LEU A 141 6.16 -6.19 3.49
C LEU A 141 6.52 -7.67 3.68
N PHE A 142 5.64 -8.58 3.28
CA PHE A 142 5.92 -10.02 3.27
C PHE A 142 7.03 -10.36 2.27
N ALA A 143 6.97 -9.85 1.05
CA ALA A 143 8.00 -10.06 0.02
C ALA A 143 9.37 -9.52 0.47
N CYS A 144 9.38 -8.34 1.10
CA CYS A 144 10.59 -7.73 1.67
C CYS A 144 11.07 -8.39 2.97
N LYS A 145 10.34 -9.33 3.55
CA LYS A 145 10.59 -9.93 4.88
C LYS A 145 10.68 -8.88 6.00
N ILE A 146 9.97 -7.78 5.87
CA ILE A 146 9.92 -6.70 6.85
C ILE A 146 8.70 -6.90 7.75
N ASN A 147 8.92 -6.93 9.07
CA ASN A 147 7.84 -6.99 10.03
C ASN A 147 6.99 -5.71 9.95
N PRO A 148 5.65 -5.78 9.77
CA PRO A 148 4.79 -4.62 9.60
C PRO A 148 4.74 -3.68 10.82
N PHE A 149 5.11 -4.18 12.03
CA PHE A 149 5.14 -3.43 13.28
C PHE A 149 6.48 -2.71 13.51
N ARG A 150 7.50 -2.92 12.69
CA ARG A 150 8.75 -2.16 12.79
C ARG A 150 8.45 -0.66 12.64
N LYS A 151 9.18 0.15 13.37
CA LYS A 151 9.07 1.61 13.24
C LYS A 151 9.65 2.08 11.90
N ALA A 152 8.94 2.98 11.23
CA ALA A 152 9.30 3.48 9.91
C ALA A 152 10.73 4.07 9.89
N ASN A 153 11.11 4.80 10.96
CA ASN A 153 12.45 5.39 11.08
C ASN A 153 13.58 4.37 11.30
N THR A 154 13.29 3.08 11.42
CA THR A 154 14.30 2.01 11.51
C THR A 154 14.55 1.31 10.17
N ILE A 155 13.82 1.69 9.12
CA ILE A 155 13.97 1.11 7.78
C ILE A 155 15.21 1.69 7.13
N THR A 156 16.08 0.81 6.65
CA THR A 156 17.32 1.21 5.97
C THR A 156 17.06 1.66 4.52
N LEU A 157 18.02 2.35 3.93
CA LEU A 157 17.94 2.76 2.51
C LEU A 157 17.77 1.54 1.58
N GLN A 158 18.48 0.44 1.85
CA GLN A 158 18.34 -0.79 1.07
C GLN A 158 16.93 -1.40 1.19
N GLU A 159 16.34 -1.36 2.39
CA GLU A 159 14.97 -1.83 2.59
C GLU A 159 13.95 -0.92 1.90
N CYS A 160 14.20 0.39 1.84
CA CYS A 160 13.39 1.31 1.03
C CYS A 160 13.42 0.93 -0.45
N GLN A 161 14.60 0.64 -1.00
CA GLN A 161 14.72 0.17 -2.39
C GLN A 161 13.96 -1.15 -2.60
N ASN A 162 14.04 -2.09 -1.65
CA ASN A 162 13.31 -3.35 -1.73
C ASN A 162 11.79 -3.14 -1.68
N ILE A 163 11.30 -2.24 -0.81
CA ILE A 163 9.88 -1.88 -0.73
C ILE A 163 9.39 -1.32 -2.09
N ILE A 164 10.16 -0.43 -2.71
CA ILE A 164 9.83 0.16 -4.01
C ILE A 164 9.77 -0.92 -5.10
N ASN A 165 10.80 -1.75 -5.19
CA ASN A 165 10.89 -2.80 -6.21
C ASN A 165 9.75 -3.81 -6.07
N GLU A 166 9.50 -4.30 -4.84
CA GLU A 166 8.47 -5.31 -4.60
C GLU A 166 7.07 -4.74 -4.73
N SER A 167 6.80 -3.52 -4.26
CA SER A 167 5.49 -2.89 -4.46
C SER A 167 5.20 -2.65 -5.94
N SER A 168 6.18 -2.19 -6.72
CA SER A 168 6.05 -2.03 -8.17
C SER A 168 5.76 -3.37 -8.86
N ARG A 169 6.54 -4.40 -8.56
CA ARG A 169 6.36 -5.75 -9.12
C ARG A 169 4.98 -6.32 -8.81
N ILE A 170 4.55 -6.20 -7.55
CA ILE A 170 3.25 -6.74 -7.09
C ILE A 170 2.09 -5.98 -7.75
N LEU A 171 2.17 -4.65 -7.83
CA LEU A 171 1.12 -3.84 -8.45
C LEU A 171 1.02 -4.10 -9.96
N LEU A 172 2.14 -4.21 -10.68
CA LEU A 172 2.14 -4.56 -12.11
C LEU A 172 1.52 -5.94 -12.34
N LYS A 173 1.94 -6.92 -11.54
CA LYS A 173 1.34 -8.26 -11.62
C LYS A 173 -0.16 -8.26 -11.33
N ALA A 174 -0.60 -7.47 -10.35
CA ALA A 174 -2.02 -7.33 -10.04
C ALA A 174 -2.81 -6.72 -11.20
N ILE A 175 -2.23 -5.74 -11.92
CA ILE A 175 -2.84 -5.14 -13.12
C ILE A 175 -2.97 -6.18 -14.23
N GLU A 176 -1.91 -6.93 -14.50
CA GLU A 176 -1.90 -8.01 -15.52
C GLU A 176 -2.97 -9.08 -15.26
N GLU A 177 -3.19 -9.42 -13.98
CA GLU A 177 -4.16 -10.44 -13.55
C GLU A 177 -5.60 -9.89 -13.34
N GLY A 178 -5.86 -8.63 -13.73
CA GLY A 178 -7.19 -8.01 -13.61
C GLY A 178 -7.58 -7.62 -12.18
N GLY A 179 -6.62 -7.51 -11.26
CA GLY A 179 -6.82 -7.11 -9.87
C GLY A 179 -7.09 -8.27 -8.92
N SER A 180 -7.26 -7.94 -7.63
CA SER A 180 -7.65 -8.87 -6.57
C SER A 180 -9.14 -8.71 -6.27
N THR A 181 -9.94 -9.72 -6.61
CA THR A 181 -11.35 -9.80 -6.21
C THR A 181 -11.39 -10.26 -4.75
N VAL A 182 -11.69 -9.34 -3.83
CA VAL A 182 -12.02 -9.70 -2.45
C VAL A 182 -13.51 -10.02 -2.41
N SER A 183 -13.96 -10.87 -1.50
CA SER A 183 -15.31 -11.46 -1.40
C SER A 183 -16.52 -10.50 -1.55
N SER A 184 -16.30 -9.19 -1.55
CA SER A 184 -17.31 -8.16 -1.78
C SER A 184 -17.29 -7.57 -3.20
N TYR A 185 -16.31 -7.91 -4.04
CA TYR A 185 -16.16 -7.38 -5.38
C TYR A 185 -16.32 -8.49 -6.41
N HIS A 186 -17.52 -8.65 -6.96
CA HIS A 186 -17.79 -9.50 -8.12
C HIS A 186 -18.05 -8.61 -9.32
N PRO A 187 -17.20 -8.61 -10.37
CA PRO A 187 -17.54 -8.00 -11.65
C PRO A 187 -18.73 -8.75 -12.25
N GLU A 188 -19.77 -8.06 -12.65
CA GLU A 188 -20.96 -8.70 -13.24
C GLU A 188 -20.66 -9.49 -14.54
N ASN A 189 -19.56 -9.21 -15.21
CA ASN A 189 -19.14 -9.91 -16.43
C ASN A 189 -18.30 -11.18 -16.17
N GLY A 190 -18.28 -11.73 -14.94
CA GLY A 190 -17.70 -13.05 -14.64
C GLY A 190 -16.18 -13.13 -14.74
N VAL A 191 -15.47 -12.04 -14.93
CA VAL A 191 -14.00 -12.00 -14.88
C VAL A 191 -13.57 -11.64 -13.46
N ASP A 192 -13.57 -12.62 -12.57
CA ASP A 192 -12.94 -12.48 -11.26
C ASP A 192 -11.45 -12.20 -11.45
N GLY A 193 -10.94 -11.16 -10.78
CA GLY A 193 -9.52 -10.89 -10.75
C GLY A 193 -8.77 -12.09 -10.18
N LYS A 194 -7.85 -12.64 -10.95
CA LYS A 194 -7.11 -13.86 -10.58
C LYS A 194 -6.02 -13.62 -9.56
N PHE A 195 -5.69 -12.37 -9.26
CA PHE A 195 -4.60 -12.03 -8.34
C PHE A 195 -4.84 -12.51 -6.91
N GLN A 196 -6.08 -12.71 -6.47
CA GLN A 196 -6.40 -13.20 -5.13
C GLN A 196 -5.78 -14.57 -4.83
N VAL A 197 -5.71 -15.48 -5.80
CA VAL A 197 -5.05 -16.79 -5.64
C VAL A 197 -3.53 -16.70 -5.51
N LEU A 198 -2.94 -15.59 -5.95
CA LEU A 198 -1.50 -15.33 -5.89
C LEU A 198 -1.05 -14.70 -4.57
N LEU A 199 -1.97 -14.29 -3.70
CA LEU A 199 -1.65 -13.65 -2.42
C LEU A 199 -0.85 -14.59 -1.51
N ASN A 200 0.17 -14.04 -0.85
CA ASN A 200 1.09 -14.76 0.01
C ASN A 200 0.89 -14.43 1.50
N ALA A 201 0.35 -13.27 1.82
CA ALA A 201 0.10 -12.80 3.18
C ALA A 201 -1.37 -12.45 3.41
N TYR A 202 -1.92 -11.50 2.66
CA TYR A 202 -3.28 -11.02 2.88
C TYR A 202 -4.32 -12.15 2.76
N GLY A 203 -5.24 -12.21 3.73
CA GLY A 203 -6.28 -13.26 3.78
C GLY A 203 -5.80 -14.65 4.23
N ARG A 204 -4.50 -14.82 4.53
CA ARG A 204 -3.92 -16.13 4.86
C ARG A 204 -3.72 -16.37 6.36
N TYR A 205 -4.46 -15.68 7.21
CA TYR A 205 -4.45 -15.90 8.66
C TYR A 205 -4.74 -17.37 9.00
N HIS A 206 -3.96 -17.94 9.92
CA HIS A 206 -3.96 -19.37 10.31
C HIS A 206 -3.57 -20.37 9.21
N LEU A 207 -3.21 -19.92 8.01
CA LEU A 207 -2.66 -20.81 6.99
C LEU A 207 -1.13 -20.89 7.11
N PRO A 208 -0.50 -21.98 6.65
CA PRO A 208 0.95 -22.08 6.63
C PRO A 208 1.55 -21.03 5.68
N CYS A 209 2.63 -20.40 6.10
CA CYS A 209 3.44 -19.51 5.28
C CYS A 209 3.99 -20.27 4.07
N LYS A 210 3.85 -19.75 2.88
CA LYS A 210 4.36 -20.38 1.64
C LYS A 210 5.89 -20.51 1.61
N ASN A 211 6.63 -19.71 2.43
CA ASN A 211 8.10 -19.71 2.44
C ASN A 211 8.70 -20.61 3.52
N CYS A 212 8.06 -20.74 4.69
CA CYS A 212 8.66 -21.42 5.84
C CYS A 212 7.71 -22.33 6.62
N SER A 213 6.47 -22.48 6.17
CA SER A 213 5.41 -23.31 6.74
C SER A 213 4.94 -22.93 8.16
N HIS A 214 5.51 -21.91 8.83
CA HIS A 214 4.96 -21.38 10.08
C HIS A 214 3.58 -20.78 9.84
N LEU A 215 2.70 -20.87 10.84
CA LEU A 215 1.35 -20.29 10.74
C LEU A 215 1.39 -18.76 10.63
N MET A 216 0.68 -18.25 9.65
CA MET A 216 0.51 -16.80 9.46
C MET A 216 -0.30 -16.24 10.63
N GLN A 217 0.13 -15.10 11.14
CA GLN A 217 -0.52 -14.37 12.23
C GLN A 217 -1.29 -13.17 11.70
N LYS A 218 -2.29 -12.73 12.47
CA LYS A 218 -3.05 -11.52 12.19
C LYS A 218 -3.11 -10.66 13.44
N ASP A 219 -2.87 -9.36 13.24
CA ASP A 219 -3.02 -8.33 14.25
C ASP A 219 -3.51 -7.04 13.58
N TYR A 220 -3.59 -5.93 14.30
CA TYR A 220 -4.12 -4.67 13.79
C TYR A 220 -3.11 -3.54 13.92
N ILE A 221 -2.98 -2.76 12.85
CA ILE A 221 -2.18 -1.53 12.79
C ILE A 221 -3.09 -0.39 12.31
N GLY A 222 -3.28 0.62 13.14
CA GLY A 222 -4.16 1.75 12.81
C GLY A 222 -5.59 1.33 12.44
N GLY A 223 -6.15 0.31 13.12
CA GLY A 223 -7.47 -0.25 12.88
C GLY A 223 -7.56 -1.14 11.62
N ARG A 224 -6.44 -1.39 10.92
CA ARG A 224 -6.41 -2.22 9.70
C ARG A 224 -5.86 -3.60 10.02
N GLY A 225 -6.60 -4.65 9.65
CA GLY A 225 -6.12 -6.03 9.75
C GLY A 225 -4.80 -6.20 8.98
N THR A 226 -3.83 -6.82 9.63
CA THR A 226 -2.45 -6.99 9.17
C THR A 226 -2.09 -8.45 9.29
N VAL A 227 -1.79 -9.11 8.17
CA VAL A 227 -1.40 -10.53 8.15
C VAL A 227 0.09 -10.63 7.82
N TYR A 228 0.82 -11.38 8.61
CA TYR A 228 2.27 -11.51 8.48
C TYR A 228 2.77 -12.88 8.94
N CYS A 229 3.97 -13.26 8.50
CA CYS A 229 4.66 -14.44 8.99
C CYS A 229 5.62 -14.05 10.14
N PRO A 230 5.40 -14.52 11.37
CA PRO A 230 6.27 -14.15 12.51
C PRO A 230 7.70 -14.66 12.36
N HIS A 231 7.92 -15.72 11.58
CA HIS A 231 9.23 -16.27 11.30
C HIS A 231 9.96 -15.56 10.17
N CYS A 232 9.32 -15.36 9.00
CA CYS A 232 9.97 -14.68 7.87
C CYS A 232 10.13 -13.17 8.09
N GLN A 233 9.19 -12.56 8.81
CA GLN A 233 9.11 -11.12 9.08
C GLN A 233 9.40 -10.85 10.57
N HIS A 234 10.43 -11.49 11.11
CA HIS A 234 10.81 -11.28 12.51
C HIS A 234 11.33 -9.86 12.75
N VAL A 235 11.10 -9.34 13.93
CA VAL A 235 11.79 -8.13 14.41
C VAL A 235 13.14 -8.58 14.94
N ALA A 236 14.22 -7.96 14.49
CA ALA A 236 15.53 -8.20 15.06
C ALA A 236 15.49 -7.85 16.56
N LEU A 237 15.61 -8.86 17.42
CA LEU A 237 15.67 -8.67 18.85
C LEU A 237 17.06 -8.16 19.21
N THR A 238 17.15 -6.95 19.73
CA THR A 238 18.38 -6.45 20.34
C THR A 238 18.33 -6.73 21.83
N ILE A 239 19.21 -7.61 22.31
CA ILE A 239 19.34 -7.95 23.73
C ILE A 239 20.48 -7.14 24.31
N GLY A 240 20.18 -6.25 25.26
CA GLY A 240 21.18 -5.54 26.05
C GLY A 240 21.61 -6.39 27.25
N ILE A 241 22.91 -6.71 27.33
CA ILE A 241 23.51 -7.41 28.48
C ILE A 241 24.28 -6.43 29.33
N TYR A 242 23.86 -6.23 30.57
CA TYR A 242 24.54 -5.35 31.53
C TYR A 242 24.73 -6.06 32.87
N GLY A 243 25.70 -5.60 33.65
CA GLY A 243 26.02 -6.17 34.98
C GLY A 243 27.41 -5.75 35.44
N LYS A 244 27.74 -6.06 36.70
CA LYS A 244 29.04 -5.78 37.32
C LYS A 244 30.21 -6.45 36.60
N VAL A 245 31.43 -6.03 36.86
CA VAL A 245 32.63 -6.70 36.38
C VAL A 245 32.61 -8.15 36.87
N ALA A 246 33.09 -9.07 36.04
CA ALA A 246 33.12 -10.53 36.30
C ALA A 246 31.77 -11.24 36.45
N SER A 247 30.63 -10.60 36.02
CA SER A 247 29.30 -11.24 36.10
C SER A 247 28.95 -12.17 34.92
N GLY A 248 29.90 -12.57 34.11
CA GLY A 248 29.71 -13.52 33.02
C GLY A 248 29.14 -12.90 31.71
N LYS A 249 29.10 -11.57 31.57
CA LYS A 249 28.60 -10.90 30.36
C LYS A 249 29.29 -11.33 29.08
N SER A 250 30.63 -11.41 29.11
CA SER A 250 31.44 -11.84 27.96
C SER A 250 31.21 -13.28 27.58
N THR A 251 31.01 -14.18 28.57
CA THR A 251 30.66 -15.58 28.35
C THR A 251 29.30 -15.70 27.64
N LEU A 252 28.30 -14.95 28.09
CA LEU A 252 26.98 -14.93 27.49
C LEU A 252 27.00 -14.33 26.07
N LEU A 253 27.83 -13.30 25.86
CA LEU A 253 28.00 -12.69 24.54
C LEU A 253 28.63 -13.69 23.55
N ASN A 254 29.65 -14.44 23.97
CA ASN A 254 30.30 -15.48 23.17
C ASN A 254 29.31 -16.62 22.84
N TYR A 255 28.50 -17.02 23.78
CA TYR A 255 27.45 -18.02 23.55
C TYR A 255 26.46 -17.59 22.46
N TYR A 256 25.97 -16.35 22.49
CA TYR A 256 25.12 -15.84 21.43
C TYR A 256 25.84 -15.71 20.08
N LYS A 257 27.15 -15.39 20.10
CA LYS A 257 27.96 -15.34 18.88
C LYS A 257 28.10 -16.75 18.23
N GLU A 258 28.29 -17.77 19.03
CA GLU A 258 28.33 -19.20 18.58
C GLU A 258 26.99 -19.65 18.01
N LEU A 259 25.87 -19.11 18.51
CA LEU A 259 24.55 -19.34 17.96
C LEU A 259 24.25 -18.53 16.67
N GLY A 260 25.23 -17.78 16.14
CA GLY A 260 25.11 -17.03 14.90
C GLY A 260 24.51 -15.62 15.04
N TYR A 261 24.32 -15.12 16.27
CA TYR A 261 23.86 -13.74 16.49
C TYR A 261 25.00 -12.73 16.25
N LYS A 262 24.64 -11.57 15.70
CA LYS A 262 25.58 -10.44 15.68
C LYS A 262 25.74 -9.91 17.09
N THR A 263 26.96 -9.87 17.59
CA THR A 263 27.27 -9.38 18.93
C THR A 263 28.11 -8.12 18.86
N PHE A 264 27.93 -7.23 19.84
CA PHE A 264 28.69 -6.00 20.00
C PHE A 264 29.11 -5.88 21.49
N SER A 265 30.38 -5.58 21.74
CA SER A 265 30.91 -5.27 23.05
C SER A 265 31.43 -3.83 23.07
N SER A 266 30.88 -2.98 23.92
CA SER A 266 31.33 -1.59 24.08
C SER A 266 32.81 -1.50 24.49
N ASP A 267 33.24 -2.38 25.37
CA ASP A 267 34.63 -2.40 25.87
C ASP A 267 35.62 -2.77 24.76
N GLN A 268 35.27 -3.76 23.92
CA GLN A 268 36.12 -4.14 22.78
C GLN A 268 36.16 -3.00 21.74
N TYR A 269 35.03 -2.37 21.44
CA TYR A 269 34.94 -1.28 20.49
C TYR A 269 35.73 -0.05 20.92
N ILE A 270 35.67 0.30 22.21
CA ILE A 270 36.46 1.40 22.79
C ILE A 270 37.96 1.08 22.69
N ASN A 271 38.40 -0.15 23.01
CA ASN A 271 39.78 -0.57 22.88
C ASN A 271 40.28 -0.54 21.41
N GLU A 272 39.42 -0.84 20.43
CA GLU A 272 39.75 -0.73 19.00
C GLU A 272 39.88 0.74 18.58
N LEU A 273 39.00 1.61 19.06
CA LEU A 273 39.08 3.07 18.81
C LEU A 273 40.36 3.66 19.37
N TYR A 274 40.78 3.31 20.58
CA TYR A 274 42.06 3.80 21.14
C TYR A 274 43.26 3.37 20.28
N LYS A 275 43.27 2.14 19.77
CA LYS A 275 44.35 1.67 18.88
C LYS A 275 44.44 2.43 17.54
N THR A 276 43.28 2.90 17.02
CA THR A 276 43.24 3.69 15.79
C THR A 276 43.58 5.18 15.99
N LEU A 277 43.53 5.68 17.21
CA LEU A 277 43.89 7.06 17.55
C LEU A 277 45.37 7.23 17.93
N GLU A 278 46.08 6.13 18.19
CA GLU A 278 47.54 6.11 18.49
C GLU A 278 48.41 5.89 17.23
N THR A 279 47.79 5.76 16.06
CA THR A 279 48.45 5.69 14.74
C THR A 279 48.18 6.95 13.94
#